data_bc9ff1346783740f63c7127bdd18f98d
#
_entry.id   bc9ff1346783740f63c7127bdd18f98d
#
_cell.length_a   1.000
_cell.length_b   1.000
_cell.length_c   1.000
_cell.angle_alpha   90.00
_cell.angle_beta   90.00
_cell.angle_gamma   90.00
#
_symmetry.space_group_name_H-M   'P 1'
#
loop_
_entity.id
_entity.type
_entity.pdbx_description
1 polymer ?
#
loop_
_entity_poly.entity_id
_entity_poly.type
_entity_poly.pdbx_seq_one_letter_code
_entity_poly.pdbx_strand_id
1 'polypeptide(L)'
;MVRVLPQYDFMYLGDNARAPYGNRSFEAVYQYTLECVQHLFNQGCPLVILACNTASAKALRTIQQQDLPRIAPDKRVLGVIRPTAEMIGNITQTGSVGVFATTGTVVSESYIIEIEKAWPEIRVVQEACPMWVPLIENNEHTHPGADYFVAQHTKNMLSKAADMDTI
;
A
#
# COMPACT_ATOMS: atom_id res chain seq x y z
N MET A 1 -6.17 14.85 5.84
CA MET A 1 -5.06 15.32 6.72
C MET A 1 -5.18 16.82 6.97
N VAL A 2 -5.13 17.70 5.97
CA VAL A 2 -5.17 19.17 6.14
C VAL A 2 -6.31 19.67 7.04
N ARG A 3 -7.53 19.12 6.90
CA ARG A 3 -8.68 19.49 7.75
C ARG A 3 -8.56 19.05 9.21
N VAL A 4 -7.82 17.97 9.46
CA VAL A 4 -7.70 17.37 10.82
C VAL A 4 -6.46 17.89 11.55
N LEU A 5 -5.46 18.31 10.81
CA LEU A 5 -4.18 18.78 11.31
C LEU A 5 -3.83 20.15 10.69
N PRO A 6 -4.68 21.17 10.90
CA PRO A 6 -4.52 22.48 10.26
C PRO A 6 -3.30 23.27 10.73
N GLN A 7 -2.65 22.83 11.81
CA GLN A 7 -1.44 23.45 12.36
C GLN A 7 -0.16 23.06 11.63
N TYR A 8 -0.22 22.14 10.67
CA TYR A 8 0.92 21.70 9.88
C TYR A 8 0.80 22.14 8.42
N ASP A 9 1.93 22.42 7.80
CA ASP A 9 2.05 22.61 6.36
C ASP A 9 2.17 21.24 5.66
N PHE A 10 1.57 21.13 4.49
CA PHE A 10 1.58 19.90 3.70
C PHE A 10 2.12 20.17 2.29
N MET A 11 3.07 19.34 1.87
CA MET A 11 3.55 19.27 0.51
C MET A 11 3.09 17.96 -0.14
N TYR A 12 2.54 18.03 -1.36
CA TYR A 12 2.13 16.86 -2.12
C TYR A 12 3.07 16.67 -3.31
N LEU A 13 3.56 15.45 -3.49
CA LEU A 13 4.35 15.02 -4.65
C LEU A 13 3.67 13.83 -5.32
N GLY A 14 3.25 13.98 -6.56
CA GLY A 14 2.72 12.91 -7.40
C GLY A 14 3.71 12.54 -8.49
N ASP A 15 4.17 11.29 -8.49
CA ASP A 15 5.07 10.74 -9.51
C ASP A 15 4.30 10.21 -10.73
N ASN A 16 3.58 11.10 -11.41
CA ASN A 16 2.69 10.73 -12.51
C ASN A 16 3.44 10.21 -13.75
N ALA A 17 4.67 10.70 -13.96
CA ALA A 17 5.48 10.30 -15.13
C ALA A 17 5.89 8.82 -15.08
N ARG A 18 5.99 8.22 -13.89
CA ARG A 18 6.45 6.84 -13.69
C ARG A 18 5.34 5.89 -13.21
N ALA A 19 4.14 6.40 -12.95
CA ALA A 19 2.96 5.60 -12.64
C ALA A 19 2.57 4.69 -13.84
N PRO A 20 1.90 3.54 -13.62
CA PRO A 20 1.59 2.93 -12.32
C PRO A 20 2.75 2.09 -11.75
N TYR A 21 2.81 1.98 -10.41
CA TYR A 21 3.88 1.25 -9.70
C TYR A 21 3.58 -0.25 -9.50
N GLY A 22 2.32 -0.65 -9.59
CA GLY A 22 1.84 -1.98 -9.18
C GLY A 22 2.51 -3.17 -9.86
N ASN A 23 2.85 -3.03 -11.14
CA ASN A 23 3.45 -4.08 -11.96
C ASN A 23 4.97 -3.87 -12.21
N ARG A 24 5.58 -2.86 -11.60
CA ARG A 24 7.02 -2.63 -11.76
C ARG A 24 7.82 -3.54 -10.82
N SER A 25 9.10 -3.74 -11.13
CA SER A 25 10.02 -4.48 -10.27
C SER A 25 10.18 -3.82 -8.90
N PHE A 26 10.63 -4.59 -7.90
CA PHE A 26 10.96 -4.04 -6.58
C PHE A 26 12.01 -2.95 -6.67
N GLU A 27 13.06 -3.21 -7.44
CA GLU A 27 14.17 -2.26 -7.65
C GLU A 27 13.68 -0.93 -8.23
N ALA A 28 12.87 -0.97 -9.30
CA ALA A 28 12.35 0.26 -9.92
C ALA A 28 11.49 1.07 -8.94
N VAL A 29 10.57 0.41 -8.21
CA VAL A 29 9.73 1.09 -7.22
C VAL A 29 10.57 1.67 -6.08
N TYR A 30 11.57 0.92 -5.61
CA TYR A 30 12.47 1.40 -4.56
C TYR A 30 13.23 2.65 -5.01
N GLN A 31 13.87 2.62 -6.17
CA GLN A 31 14.63 3.76 -6.70
C GLN A 31 13.75 5.01 -6.85
N TYR A 32 12.58 4.86 -7.50
CA TYR A 32 11.67 5.98 -7.70
C TYR A 32 11.15 6.56 -6.37
N THR A 33 10.84 5.69 -5.41
CA THR A 33 10.38 6.13 -4.10
C THR A 33 11.47 6.85 -3.33
N LEU A 34 12.71 6.33 -3.36
CA LEU A 34 13.86 6.96 -2.71
C LEU A 34 14.14 8.36 -3.27
N GLU A 35 14.11 8.51 -4.60
CA GLU A 35 14.27 9.82 -5.25
C GLU A 35 13.20 10.81 -4.80
N CYS A 36 11.93 10.39 -4.75
CA CYS A 36 10.82 11.23 -4.28
C CYS A 36 11.00 11.62 -2.80
N VAL A 37 11.41 10.69 -1.95
CA VAL A 37 11.67 10.94 -0.53
C VAL A 37 12.82 11.94 -0.35
N GLN A 38 13.92 11.75 -1.05
CA GLN A 38 15.06 12.68 -1.03
C GLN A 38 14.66 14.06 -1.51
N HIS A 39 13.87 14.15 -2.59
CA HIS A 39 13.36 15.42 -3.08
C HIS A 39 12.58 16.17 -2.01
N LEU A 40 11.62 15.52 -1.35
CA LEU A 40 10.82 16.11 -0.27
C LEU A 40 11.69 16.51 0.93
N PHE A 41 12.68 15.72 1.27
CA PHE A 41 13.64 16.07 2.32
C PHE A 41 14.46 17.31 2.00
N ASN A 42 14.85 17.46 0.73
CA ASN A 42 15.58 18.66 0.27
C ASN A 42 14.69 19.91 0.24
N GLN A 43 13.36 19.73 0.14
CA GLN A 43 12.39 20.81 0.29
C GLN A 43 12.09 21.16 1.77
N GLY A 44 12.78 20.54 2.72
CA GLY A 44 12.64 20.84 4.15
C GLY A 44 11.60 20.00 4.89
N CYS A 45 10.93 19.02 4.25
CA CYS A 45 9.99 18.13 4.94
C CYS A 45 10.73 17.28 5.99
N PRO A 46 10.34 17.30 7.27
CA PRO A 46 10.93 16.41 8.29
C PRO A 46 10.31 15.02 8.28
N LEU A 47 9.10 14.89 7.72
CA LEU A 47 8.33 13.66 7.64
C LEU A 47 7.78 13.48 6.24
N VAL A 48 7.95 12.29 5.66
CA VAL A 48 7.35 11.88 4.39
C VAL A 48 6.40 10.72 4.63
N ILE A 49 5.20 10.78 4.06
CA ILE A 49 4.20 9.70 4.11
C ILE A 49 4.03 9.12 2.70
N LEU A 50 4.32 7.86 2.54
CA LEU A 50 4.09 7.12 1.29
C LEU A 50 2.61 6.72 1.24
N ALA A 51 1.79 7.51 0.53
CA ALA A 51 0.35 7.26 0.39
C ALA A 51 0.03 6.11 -0.60
N CYS A 52 1.04 5.52 -1.23
CA CYS A 52 0.93 4.41 -2.16
C CYS A 52 1.21 3.08 -1.44
N ASN A 53 0.25 2.12 -1.51
CA ASN A 53 0.44 0.78 -0.95
C ASN A 53 1.64 0.05 -1.59
N THR A 54 1.79 0.12 -2.91
CA THR A 54 2.90 -0.54 -3.61
C THR A 54 4.26 0.03 -3.19
N ALA A 55 4.39 1.35 -3.08
CA ALA A 55 5.62 1.98 -2.60
C ALA A 55 5.90 1.63 -1.13
N SER A 56 4.86 1.66 -0.27
CA SER A 56 4.98 1.21 1.13
C SER A 56 5.42 -0.25 1.24
N ALA A 57 4.89 -1.12 0.38
CA ALA A 57 5.20 -2.55 0.38
C ALA A 57 6.62 -2.85 -0.12
N LYS A 58 7.06 -2.17 -1.18
CA LYS A 58 8.32 -2.51 -1.88
C LYS A 58 9.52 -1.68 -1.44
N ALA A 59 9.33 -0.45 -0.98
CA ALA A 59 10.43 0.48 -0.77
C ALA A 59 10.65 0.89 0.70
N LEU A 60 9.58 1.01 1.48
CA LEU A 60 9.62 1.63 2.80
C LEU A 60 10.64 1.01 3.74
N ARG A 61 10.64 -0.32 3.87
CA ARG A 61 11.54 -1.02 4.81
C ARG A 61 13.01 -0.80 4.46
N THR A 62 13.37 -0.90 3.18
CA THR A 62 14.73 -0.65 2.70
C THR A 62 15.13 0.79 2.97
N ILE A 63 14.27 1.76 2.64
CA ILE A 63 14.53 3.18 2.89
C ILE A 63 14.73 3.43 4.39
N GLN A 64 13.86 2.91 5.26
CA GLN A 64 13.95 3.11 6.70
C GLN A 64 15.21 2.49 7.32
N GLN A 65 15.60 1.30 6.88
CA GLN A 65 16.68 0.53 7.51
C GLN A 65 18.06 0.80 6.91
N GLN A 66 18.12 1.10 5.62
CA GLN A 66 19.41 1.21 4.92
C GLN A 66 19.74 2.65 4.52
N ASP A 67 18.77 3.41 4.01
CA ASP A 67 19.04 4.75 3.47
C ASP A 67 18.90 5.84 4.52
N LEU A 68 17.81 5.85 5.24
CA LEU A 68 17.47 6.91 6.18
C LEU A 68 18.58 7.17 7.21
N PRO A 69 19.22 6.14 7.84
CA PRO A 69 20.32 6.37 8.77
C PRO A 69 21.54 7.07 8.16
N ARG A 70 21.73 6.95 6.84
CA ARG A 70 22.86 7.55 6.12
C ARG A 70 22.58 8.92 5.57
N ILE A 71 21.35 9.13 5.04
CA ILE A 71 21.01 10.34 4.29
C ILE A 71 20.27 11.39 5.13
N ALA A 72 19.49 10.96 6.13
CA ALA A 72 18.64 11.85 6.93
C ALA A 72 18.21 11.19 8.25
N PRO A 73 19.12 10.93 9.22
CA PRO A 73 18.85 10.17 10.44
C PRO A 73 17.78 10.82 11.34
N ASP A 74 17.66 12.14 11.28
CA ASP A 74 16.68 12.92 12.06
C ASP A 74 15.29 13.01 11.41
N LYS A 75 15.16 12.55 10.16
CA LYS A 75 13.89 12.58 9.42
C LYS A 75 13.17 11.23 9.51
N ARG A 76 11.91 11.21 9.07
CA ARG A 76 11.07 9.99 9.13
C ARG A 76 10.34 9.77 7.81
N VAL A 77 10.17 8.49 7.48
CA VAL A 77 9.32 8.02 6.37
C VAL A 77 8.32 7.02 6.94
N LEU A 78 7.04 7.23 6.67
CA LEU A 78 5.95 6.34 7.06
C LEU A 78 5.24 5.81 5.83
N GLY A 79 4.60 4.64 5.97
CA GLY A 79 3.74 4.06 4.95
C GLY A 79 2.30 3.92 5.43
N VAL A 80 1.40 3.48 4.54
CA VAL A 80 -0.04 3.36 4.81
C VAL A 80 -0.49 1.94 5.15
N ILE A 81 0.38 0.93 5.03
CA ILE A 81 0.01 -0.46 5.32
C ILE A 81 -0.15 -0.69 6.82
N ARG A 82 0.83 -0.30 7.60
CA ARG A 82 0.86 -0.56 9.04
C ARG A 82 -0.34 0.00 9.81
N PRO A 83 -0.78 1.27 9.60
CA PRO A 83 -1.97 1.77 10.30
C PRO A 83 -3.24 0.96 10.00
N THR A 84 -3.39 0.46 8.76
CA THR A 84 -4.50 -0.42 8.38
C THR A 84 -4.39 -1.77 9.09
N ALA A 85 -3.19 -2.38 9.09
CA ALA A 85 -2.93 -3.65 9.75
C ALA A 85 -3.21 -3.59 11.26
N GLU A 86 -2.82 -2.50 11.93
CA GLU A 86 -3.05 -2.31 13.37
C GLU A 86 -4.54 -2.18 13.74
N MET A 87 -5.40 -1.78 12.79
CA MET A 87 -6.83 -1.61 13.03
C MET A 87 -7.66 -2.84 12.72
N ILE A 88 -7.15 -3.76 11.90
CA ILE A 88 -7.95 -4.82 11.28
C ILE A 88 -8.57 -5.79 12.30
N GLY A 89 -7.84 -6.11 13.37
CA GLY A 89 -8.32 -7.00 14.42
C GLY A 89 -9.50 -6.45 15.23
N ASN A 90 -9.69 -5.13 15.22
CA ASN A 90 -10.86 -4.50 15.85
C ASN A 90 -12.10 -4.54 14.95
N ILE A 91 -11.97 -4.95 13.70
CA ILE A 91 -13.03 -4.93 12.68
C ILE A 91 -13.55 -6.34 12.42
N THR A 92 -12.64 -7.30 12.18
CA THR A 92 -13.03 -8.68 11.91
C THR A 92 -13.63 -9.36 13.14
N GLN A 93 -14.65 -10.18 12.94
CA GLN A 93 -15.28 -11.01 13.97
C GLN A 93 -14.88 -12.49 13.82
N THR A 94 -14.61 -12.92 12.58
CA THR A 94 -14.22 -14.32 12.29
C THR A 94 -12.71 -14.55 12.39
N GLY A 95 -11.92 -13.47 12.40
CA GLY A 95 -10.47 -13.57 12.30
C GLY A 95 -9.98 -13.96 10.90
N SER A 96 -10.84 -13.89 9.88
CA SER A 96 -10.50 -14.20 8.48
C SER A 96 -10.64 -12.96 7.61
N VAL A 97 -9.52 -12.48 7.07
CA VAL A 97 -9.42 -11.18 6.39
C VAL A 97 -8.88 -11.34 4.96
N GLY A 98 -9.52 -10.65 4.02
CA GLY A 98 -9.10 -10.56 2.63
C GLY A 98 -8.34 -9.27 2.31
N VAL A 99 -7.37 -9.35 1.42
CA VAL A 99 -6.66 -8.18 0.89
C VAL A 99 -6.64 -8.25 -0.63
N PHE A 100 -7.38 -7.35 -1.27
CA PHE A 100 -7.23 -7.10 -2.70
C PHE A 100 -6.12 -6.07 -2.93
N ALA A 101 -5.14 -6.40 -3.76
CA ALA A 101 -4.02 -5.51 -3.99
C ALA A 101 -3.41 -5.69 -5.38
N THR A 102 -2.47 -4.81 -5.73
CA THR A 102 -1.64 -5.00 -6.92
C THR A 102 -0.75 -6.24 -6.75
N THR A 103 -0.33 -6.83 -7.87
CA THR A 103 0.60 -7.97 -7.86
C THR A 103 1.84 -7.69 -6.99
N GLY A 104 2.40 -6.48 -7.10
CA GLY A 104 3.57 -6.11 -6.31
C GLY A 104 3.33 -6.07 -4.81
N THR A 105 2.17 -5.62 -4.36
CA THR A 105 1.80 -5.61 -2.94
C THR A 105 1.58 -7.03 -2.42
N VAL A 106 0.89 -7.88 -3.18
CA VAL A 106 0.65 -9.28 -2.82
C VAL A 106 1.98 -10.05 -2.69
N VAL A 107 2.84 -9.95 -3.69
CA VAL A 107 4.17 -10.64 -3.70
C VAL A 107 5.09 -10.16 -2.57
N SER A 108 4.92 -8.94 -2.09
CA SER A 108 5.72 -8.42 -0.96
C SER A 108 5.33 -9.03 0.39
N GLU A 109 4.15 -9.64 0.50
CA GLU A 109 3.53 -10.15 1.73
C GLU A 109 3.43 -9.11 2.86
N SER A 110 3.58 -7.82 2.55
CA SER A 110 3.67 -6.76 3.57
C SER A 110 2.42 -6.67 4.45
N TYR A 111 1.22 -6.92 3.90
CA TYR A 111 0.00 -6.96 4.70
C TYR A 111 -0.02 -8.16 5.65
N ILE A 112 0.36 -9.35 5.18
CA ILE A 112 0.46 -10.56 6.02
C ILE A 112 1.42 -10.28 7.17
N ILE A 113 2.65 -9.82 6.87
CA ILE A 113 3.68 -9.56 7.87
C ILE A 113 3.24 -8.52 8.91
N GLU A 114 2.61 -7.43 8.51
CA GLU A 114 2.20 -6.38 9.44
C GLU A 114 0.94 -6.78 10.25
N ILE A 115 0.01 -7.54 9.66
CA ILE A 115 -1.16 -8.06 10.39
C ILE A 115 -0.73 -9.14 11.40
N GLU A 116 0.11 -10.10 11.01
CA GLU A 116 0.62 -11.14 11.91
C GLU A 116 1.38 -10.56 13.12
N LYS A 117 2.09 -9.45 12.96
CA LYS A 117 2.75 -8.78 14.08
C LYS A 117 1.76 -8.18 15.09
N ALA A 118 0.67 -7.60 14.59
CA ALA A 118 -0.34 -6.96 15.44
C ALA A 118 -1.38 -7.96 15.98
N TRP A 119 -1.72 -8.98 15.19
CA TRP A 119 -2.80 -9.93 15.40
C TRP A 119 -2.40 -11.31 14.88
N PRO A 120 -1.59 -12.08 15.63
CA PRO A 120 -1.04 -13.37 15.18
C PRO A 120 -2.11 -14.44 14.88
N GLU A 121 -3.31 -14.28 15.45
CA GLU A 121 -4.46 -15.19 15.27
C GLU A 121 -5.27 -14.92 14.01
N ILE A 122 -5.05 -13.79 13.33
CA ILE A 122 -5.83 -13.44 12.14
C ILE A 122 -5.26 -14.14 10.90
N ARG A 123 -6.14 -14.86 10.22
CA ARG A 123 -5.85 -15.46 8.92
C ARG A 123 -6.00 -14.43 7.83
N VAL A 124 -4.92 -14.19 7.07
CA VAL A 124 -4.91 -13.25 5.95
C VAL A 124 -4.86 -14.00 4.63
N VAL A 125 -5.79 -13.68 3.73
CA VAL A 125 -5.83 -14.21 2.36
C VAL A 125 -5.64 -13.05 1.39
N GLN A 126 -4.75 -13.20 0.42
CA GLN A 126 -4.48 -12.17 -0.58
C GLN A 126 -4.92 -12.60 -1.97
N GLU A 127 -5.43 -11.63 -2.74
CA GLU A 127 -5.76 -11.77 -4.15
C GLU A 127 -5.16 -10.61 -4.95
N ALA A 128 -4.34 -10.95 -5.93
CA ALA A 128 -3.76 -9.96 -6.84
C ALA A 128 -4.77 -9.55 -7.91
N CYS A 129 -5.02 -8.24 -8.02
CA CYS A 129 -5.97 -7.65 -8.96
C CYS A 129 -5.25 -6.75 -9.99
N PRO A 130 -4.49 -7.31 -10.94
CA PRO A 130 -3.61 -6.55 -11.82
C PRO A 130 -4.34 -5.59 -12.76
N MET A 131 -5.62 -5.85 -13.06
CA MET A 131 -6.43 -5.03 -13.97
C MET A 131 -7.11 -3.85 -13.28
N TRP A 132 -7.27 -3.84 -11.97
CA TRP A 132 -8.04 -2.79 -11.28
C TRP A 132 -7.39 -1.40 -11.43
N VAL A 133 -6.09 -1.28 -11.25
CA VAL A 133 -5.39 0.00 -11.45
C VAL A 133 -5.46 0.48 -12.91
N PRO A 134 -5.15 -0.34 -13.95
CA PRO A 134 -5.35 0.05 -15.34
C PRO A 134 -6.78 0.52 -15.67
N LEU A 135 -7.80 -0.15 -15.14
CA LEU A 135 -9.20 0.25 -15.36
C LEU A 135 -9.49 1.64 -14.76
N ILE A 136 -8.98 1.91 -13.55
CA ILE A 136 -9.15 3.21 -12.91
C ILE A 136 -8.38 4.31 -13.66
N GLU A 137 -7.12 4.07 -13.98
CA GLU A 137 -6.26 5.04 -14.68
C GLU A 137 -6.76 5.42 -16.07
N ASN A 138 -7.46 4.50 -16.75
CA ASN A 138 -8.07 4.74 -18.05
C ASN A 138 -9.55 5.16 -17.97
N ASN A 139 -10.07 5.42 -16.78
CA ASN A 139 -11.47 5.80 -16.52
C ASN A 139 -12.50 4.76 -17.02
N GLU A 140 -12.12 3.47 -17.06
CA GLU A 140 -12.94 2.34 -17.47
C GLU A 140 -13.65 1.65 -16.28
N HIS A 141 -13.43 2.12 -15.08
CA HIS A 141 -13.90 1.49 -13.83
C HIS A 141 -15.43 1.51 -13.66
N THR A 142 -16.15 2.34 -14.43
CA THR A 142 -17.62 2.41 -14.45
C THR A 142 -18.27 1.57 -15.53
N HIS A 143 -17.48 0.91 -16.38
CA HIS A 143 -17.97 0.09 -17.48
C HIS A 143 -18.23 -1.37 -17.05
N PRO A 144 -19.16 -2.11 -17.68
CA PRO A 144 -19.49 -3.50 -17.33
C PRO A 144 -18.30 -4.46 -17.36
N GLY A 145 -17.25 -4.13 -18.14
CA GLY A 145 -15.99 -4.88 -18.13
C GLY A 145 -15.26 -4.85 -16.80
N ALA A 146 -15.37 -3.75 -16.06
CA ALA A 146 -14.79 -3.66 -14.72
C ALA A 146 -15.53 -4.56 -13.73
N ASP A 147 -16.84 -4.65 -13.81
CA ASP A 147 -17.67 -5.52 -12.96
C ASP A 147 -17.26 -6.99 -13.10
N TYR A 148 -16.92 -7.41 -14.32
CA TYR A 148 -16.42 -8.77 -14.57
C TYR A 148 -15.15 -9.06 -13.77
N PHE A 149 -14.16 -8.17 -13.81
CA PHE A 149 -12.90 -8.35 -13.06
C PHE A 149 -13.12 -8.30 -11.55
N VAL A 150 -13.99 -7.41 -11.06
CA VAL A 150 -14.33 -7.35 -9.63
C VAL A 150 -14.99 -8.65 -9.19
N ALA A 151 -16.02 -9.12 -9.91
CA ALA A 151 -16.73 -10.37 -9.61
C ALA A 151 -15.79 -11.59 -9.64
N GLN A 152 -14.90 -11.67 -10.63
CA GLN A 152 -13.94 -12.75 -10.77
C GLN A 152 -12.99 -12.82 -9.57
N HIS A 153 -12.35 -11.70 -9.21
CA HIS A 153 -11.42 -11.66 -8.08
C HIS A 153 -12.13 -11.89 -6.75
N THR A 154 -13.35 -11.36 -6.58
CA THR A 154 -14.18 -11.64 -5.39
C THR A 154 -14.47 -13.13 -5.27
N LYS A 155 -14.88 -13.80 -6.36
CA LYS A 155 -15.11 -15.24 -6.37
C LYS A 155 -13.84 -16.03 -6.01
N ASN A 156 -12.69 -15.65 -6.59
CA ASN A 156 -11.41 -16.26 -6.27
C ASN A 156 -11.08 -16.11 -4.76
N MET A 157 -11.25 -14.93 -4.21
CA MET A 157 -11.01 -14.64 -2.81
C MET A 157 -11.89 -15.51 -1.92
N LEU A 158 -13.21 -15.54 -2.15
CA LEU A 158 -14.18 -16.35 -1.37
C LEU A 158 -13.91 -17.85 -1.49
N SER A 159 -13.37 -18.34 -2.61
CA SER A 159 -12.99 -19.75 -2.75
C SER A 159 -11.79 -20.14 -1.87
N LYS A 160 -10.97 -19.18 -1.45
CA LYS A 160 -9.81 -19.40 -0.57
C LYS A 160 -10.20 -19.34 0.91
N ALA A 161 -11.22 -18.57 1.27
CA ALA A 161 -11.71 -18.40 2.63
C ALA A 161 -13.19 -17.98 2.60
N ALA A 162 -14.08 -18.97 2.74
CA ALA A 162 -15.53 -18.74 2.74
C ALA A 162 -16.06 -18.08 4.03
N ASP A 163 -15.28 -18.14 5.10
CA ASP A 163 -15.55 -17.56 6.43
C ASP A 163 -15.08 -16.11 6.60
N MET A 164 -14.54 -15.52 5.54
CA MET A 164 -14.04 -14.15 5.54
C MET A 164 -15.16 -13.13 5.74
N ASP A 165 -15.00 -12.24 6.71
CA ASP A 165 -15.97 -11.18 7.03
C ASP A 165 -15.44 -9.75 6.78
N THR A 166 -14.16 -9.62 6.49
CA THR A 166 -13.49 -8.31 6.31
C THR A 166 -12.60 -8.34 5.09
N ILE A 167 -12.68 -7.31 4.26
CA ILE A 167 -11.84 -7.12 3.07
C ILE A 167 -11.25 -5.71 3.06
#